data_da71710a0e9962d8a7db2023e8555f60
#
_entry.id   da71710a0e9962d8a7db2023e8555f60
#
_cell.length_a   1.000
_cell.length_b   1.000
_cell.length_c   1.000
_cell.angle_alpha   90.00
_cell.angle_beta   90.00
_cell.angle_gamma   90.00
#
_symmetry.space_group_name_H-M   'P 1'
#
loop_
_entity.id
_entity.type
_entity.pdbx_description
1 polymer ?
#
loop_
_entity_poly.entity_id
_entity_poly.type
_entity_poly.pdbx_seq_one_letter_code
_entity_poly.pdbx_strand_id
1 'polypeptide(L)'
;MSIVSALTIAGSDSGGGAGIQADLKTFSSRGVYGASVITALTAQNTQGVTMIEAVSLDMIMAQIKAVLDDIDISAIKIGMLGSADVIKTVSRALTHYQGPIILDPVMVAKSGDRLLDNDAEQALIECLVPRSSILTPNLPEAACLVKADQAETSDQMRQQAKALMNYGA
;
A
#
# COMPACT_ATOMS: atom_id res chain seq x y z
N MET A 1 6.08 -29.10 -4.16
CA MET A 1 6.53 -27.73 -3.83
C MET A 1 5.26 -26.91 -3.60
N SER A 2 5.08 -26.29 -2.43
CA SER A 2 4.01 -25.33 -2.23
C SER A 2 4.28 -24.10 -3.08
N ILE A 3 3.30 -23.62 -3.83
CA ILE A 3 3.41 -22.37 -4.59
C ILE A 3 3.39 -21.23 -3.57
N VAL A 4 4.41 -20.38 -3.58
CA VAL A 4 4.43 -19.16 -2.76
C VAL A 4 3.34 -18.21 -3.27
N SER A 5 2.53 -17.67 -2.37
CA SER A 5 1.41 -16.78 -2.68
C SER A 5 1.62 -15.40 -2.06
N ALA A 6 1.19 -14.35 -2.75
CA ALA A 6 1.20 -12.98 -2.25
C ALA A 6 -0.12 -12.28 -2.54
N LEU A 7 -0.54 -11.43 -1.63
CA LEU A 7 -1.72 -10.58 -1.77
C LEU A 7 -1.28 -9.12 -1.98
N THR A 8 -1.84 -8.45 -2.99
CA THR A 8 -1.76 -6.99 -3.08
C THR A 8 -3.08 -6.37 -2.66
N ILE A 9 -3.03 -5.31 -1.84
CA ILE A 9 -4.17 -4.48 -1.44
C ILE A 9 -3.88 -3.06 -1.92
N ALA A 10 -4.51 -2.66 -3.03
CA ALA A 10 -4.24 -1.36 -3.65
C ALA A 10 -5.35 -0.94 -4.63
N GLY A 11 -5.23 0.26 -5.17
CA GLY A 11 -6.06 0.70 -6.29
C GLY A 11 -5.75 -0.06 -7.59
N SER A 12 -6.72 -0.06 -8.49
CA SER A 12 -6.60 -0.63 -9.84
C SER A 12 -6.21 0.47 -10.83
N ASP A 13 -5.12 0.26 -11.58
CA ASP A 13 -4.69 1.13 -12.69
C ASP A 13 -5.10 0.53 -14.03
N SER A 14 -6.07 1.15 -14.71
CA SER A 14 -6.54 0.71 -16.03
C SER A 14 -5.43 0.71 -17.10
N GLY A 15 -4.41 1.58 -16.96
CA GLY A 15 -3.22 1.61 -17.83
C GLY A 15 -2.24 0.48 -17.57
N GLY A 16 -2.35 -0.19 -16.40
CA GLY A 16 -1.59 -1.38 -16.06
C GLY A 16 -0.13 -1.15 -15.67
N GLY A 17 0.28 0.09 -15.44
CA GLY A 17 1.65 0.48 -15.08
C GLY A 17 1.88 0.67 -13.58
N ALA A 18 0.80 0.69 -12.79
CA ALA A 18 0.81 0.88 -11.34
C ALA A 18 -0.23 -0.02 -10.66
N GLY A 19 -0.49 0.21 -9.38
CA GLY A 19 -1.54 -0.46 -8.62
C GLY A 19 -1.45 -1.98 -8.64
N ILE A 20 -2.60 -2.63 -8.43
CA ILE A 20 -2.65 -4.11 -8.42
C ILE A 20 -2.13 -4.73 -9.70
N GLN A 21 -2.26 -4.08 -10.85
CA GLN A 21 -1.81 -4.62 -12.14
C GLN A 21 -0.28 -4.72 -12.20
N ALA A 22 0.44 -3.73 -11.72
CA ALA A 22 1.90 -3.77 -11.63
C ALA A 22 2.36 -4.84 -10.64
N ASP A 23 1.68 -4.92 -9.49
CA ASP A 23 1.99 -5.89 -8.44
C ASP A 23 1.78 -7.33 -8.95
N LEU A 24 0.63 -7.65 -9.56
CA LEU A 24 0.32 -8.97 -10.09
C LEU A 24 1.26 -9.39 -11.22
N LYS A 25 1.64 -8.46 -12.12
CA LYS A 25 2.66 -8.72 -13.15
C LYS A 25 4.00 -9.07 -12.51
N THR A 26 4.38 -8.35 -11.46
CA THR A 26 5.63 -8.59 -10.72
C THR A 26 5.59 -9.94 -10.02
N PHE A 27 4.51 -10.29 -9.31
CA PHE A 27 4.35 -11.58 -8.68
C PHE A 27 4.47 -12.72 -9.70
N SER A 28 3.73 -12.61 -10.80
CA SER A 28 3.76 -13.60 -11.89
C SER A 28 5.17 -13.78 -12.47
N SER A 29 5.89 -12.67 -12.72
CA SER A 29 7.25 -12.71 -13.26
C SER A 29 8.27 -13.39 -12.31
N ARG A 30 7.94 -13.47 -11.03
CA ARG A 30 8.74 -14.11 -9.98
C ARG A 30 8.27 -15.53 -9.64
N GLY A 31 7.28 -16.07 -10.37
CA GLY A 31 6.72 -17.40 -10.09
C GLY A 31 5.88 -17.45 -8.80
N VAL A 32 5.35 -16.30 -8.36
CA VAL A 32 4.50 -16.18 -7.17
C VAL A 32 3.05 -16.13 -7.62
N TYR A 33 2.18 -16.89 -6.96
CA TYR A 33 0.74 -16.77 -7.14
C TYR A 33 0.25 -15.46 -6.56
N GLY A 34 -0.34 -14.59 -7.38
CA GLY A 34 -0.81 -13.26 -6.97
C GLY A 34 -2.31 -13.22 -6.78
N ALA A 35 -2.76 -12.88 -5.57
CA ALA A 35 -4.13 -12.46 -5.28
C ALA A 35 -4.23 -10.94 -5.14
N SER A 36 -5.43 -10.36 -5.26
CA SER A 36 -5.61 -8.92 -5.15
C SER A 36 -6.89 -8.53 -4.43
N VAL A 37 -6.82 -7.42 -3.69
CA VAL A 37 -7.92 -6.66 -3.10
C VAL A 37 -7.89 -5.26 -3.69
N ILE A 38 -9.00 -4.83 -4.27
CA ILE A 38 -9.12 -3.53 -4.93
C ILE A 38 -9.72 -2.52 -3.96
N THR A 39 -9.02 -1.42 -3.73
CA THR A 39 -9.46 -0.31 -2.86
C THR A 39 -10.16 0.80 -3.62
N ALA A 40 -9.79 1.00 -4.89
CA ALA A 40 -10.42 1.95 -5.80
C ALA A 40 -10.20 1.50 -7.25
N LEU A 41 -11.11 1.87 -8.12
CA LEU A 41 -10.94 1.78 -9.57
C LEU A 41 -10.49 3.14 -10.10
N THR A 42 -9.54 3.16 -11.03
CA THR A 42 -9.14 4.40 -11.69
C THR A 42 -9.32 4.33 -13.20
N ALA A 43 -9.76 5.42 -13.80
CA ALA A 43 -9.59 5.66 -15.22
C ALA A 43 -8.24 6.36 -15.41
N GLN A 44 -7.21 5.58 -15.64
CA GLN A 44 -5.82 6.03 -15.61
C GLN A 44 -5.07 5.53 -16.85
N ASN A 45 -4.14 6.35 -17.32
CA ASN A 45 -3.20 6.03 -18.38
C ASN A 45 -1.80 6.60 -18.06
N THR A 46 -0.89 6.63 -19.01
CA THR A 46 0.48 7.14 -18.84
C THR A 46 0.57 8.66 -18.65
N GLN A 47 -0.52 9.39 -18.91
CA GLN A 47 -0.58 10.85 -18.79
C GLN A 47 -1.19 11.32 -17.48
N GLY A 48 -2.08 10.50 -16.84
CA GLY A 48 -2.70 10.87 -15.58
C GLY A 48 -3.92 10.03 -15.21
N VAL A 49 -4.57 10.45 -14.14
CA VAL A 49 -5.82 9.87 -13.61
C VAL A 49 -6.96 10.82 -13.92
N THR A 50 -7.98 10.36 -14.64
CA THR A 50 -9.14 11.18 -15.03
C THR A 50 -10.38 10.93 -14.18
N MET A 51 -10.48 9.77 -13.52
CA MET A 51 -11.58 9.40 -12.64
C MET A 51 -11.13 8.40 -11.59
N ILE A 52 -11.68 8.49 -10.40
CA ILE A 52 -11.47 7.52 -9.31
C ILE A 52 -12.84 7.14 -8.76
N GLU A 53 -13.10 5.83 -8.67
CA GLU A 53 -14.27 5.26 -8.02
C GLU A 53 -13.81 4.45 -6.80
N ALA A 54 -14.18 4.89 -5.60
CA ALA A 54 -13.83 4.19 -4.38
C ALA A 54 -14.63 2.89 -4.24
N VAL A 55 -13.97 1.80 -3.86
CA VAL A 55 -14.66 0.57 -3.47
C VAL A 55 -15.19 0.73 -2.06
N SER A 56 -16.43 0.26 -1.81
CA SER A 56 -17.04 0.36 -0.49
C SER A 56 -16.25 -0.40 0.58
N LEU A 57 -16.26 0.10 1.81
CA LEU A 57 -15.54 -0.51 2.94
C LEU A 57 -15.95 -1.96 3.17
N ASP A 58 -17.25 -2.26 3.02
CA ASP A 58 -17.78 -3.63 3.15
C ASP A 58 -17.24 -4.55 2.06
N MET A 59 -17.11 -4.06 0.82
CA MET A 59 -16.52 -4.84 -0.27
C MET A 59 -15.03 -5.07 -0.06
N ILE A 60 -14.29 -4.07 0.43
CA ILE A 60 -12.86 -4.24 0.77
C ILE A 60 -12.69 -5.32 1.84
N MET A 61 -13.49 -5.26 2.91
CA MET A 61 -13.50 -6.27 3.98
C MET A 61 -13.83 -7.66 3.43
N ALA A 62 -14.86 -7.76 2.58
CA ALA A 62 -15.29 -9.03 1.98
C ALA A 62 -14.21 -9.63 1.08
N GLN A 63 -13.52 -8.80 0.26
CA GLN A 63 -12.41 -9.26 -0.58
C GLN A 63 -11.25 -9.82 0.27
N ILE A 64 -10.83 -9.09 1.32
CA ILE A 64 -9.75 -9.54 2.21
C ILE A 64 -10.12 -10.86 2.87
N LYS A 65 -11.34 -10.95 3.40
CA LYS A 65 -11.84 -12.16 4.04
C LYS A 65 -11.89 -13.34 3.06
N ALA A 66 -12.44 -13.16 1.88
CA ALA A 66 -12.54 -14.21 0.87
C ALA A 66 -11.17 -14.79 0.49
N VAL A 67 -10.15 -13.94 0.38
CA VAL A 67 -8.79 -14.38 0.05
C VAL A 67 -8.12 -15.09 1.23
N LEU A 68 -8.17 -14.49 2.42
CA LEU A 68 -7.44 -15.01 3.59
C LEU A 68 -8.10 -16.25 4.21
N ASP A 69 -9.40 -16.47 3.98
CA ASP A 69 -10.10 -17.68 4.46
C ASP A 69 -9.75 -18.93 3.63
N ASP A 70 -9.27 -18.77 2.38
CA ASP A 70 -9.06 -19.87 1.44
C ASP A 70 -7.60 -20.04 1.02
N ILE A 71 -6.87 -18.94 0.87
CA ILE A 71 -5.51 -18.94 0.32
C ILE A 71 -4.48 -18.67 1.42
N ASP A 72 -3.51 -19.58 1.55
CA ASP A 72 -2.37 -19.42 2.45
C ASP A 72 -1.42 -18.33 1.90
N ILE A 73 -1.66 -17.08 2.27
CA ILE A 73 -0.90 -15.91 1.81
C ILE A 73 0.41 -15.80 2.58
N SER A 74 1.52 -15.93 1.86
CA SER A 74 2.88 -15.86 2.41
C SER A 74 3.34 -14.43 2.73
N ALA A 75 2.85 -13.43 1.98
CA ALA A 75 3.17 -12.00 2.19
C ALA A 75 2.06 -11.11 1.65
N ILE A 76 1.88 -9.94 2.26
CA ILE A 76 0.93 -8.91 1.79
C ILE A 76 1.70 -7.65 1.40
N LYS A 77 1.44 -7.12 0.21
CA LYS A 77 1.85 -5.76 -0.21
C LYS A 77 0.65 -4.83 -0.11
N ILE A 78 0.81 -3.72 0.55
CA ILE A 78 -0.19 -2.65 0.63
C ILE A 78 0.33 -1.46 -0.17
N GLY A 79 -0.49 -0.96 -1.10
CA GLY A 79 -0.21 0.25 -1.87
C GLY A 79 -1.21 1.37 -1.57
N MET A 80 -1.73 2.04 -2.60
CA MET A 80 -2.65 3.18 -2.47
C MET A 80 -3.97 2.75 -1.84
N LEU A 81 -4.36 3.41 -0.75
CA LEU A 81 -5.59 3.15 0.02
C LEU A 81 -6.62 4.28 -0.10
N GLY A 82 -6.19 5.52 -0.34
CA GLY A 82 -7.04 6.67 -0.70
C GLY A 82 -7.67 7.43 0.48
N SER A 83 -8.07 6.77 1.59
CA SER A 83 -8.72 7.45 2.71
C SER A 83 -8.42 6.81 4.07
N ALA A 84 -8.61 7.60 5.15
CA ALA A 84 -8.45 7.13 6.53
C ALA A 84 -9.37 5.93 6.84
N ASP A 85 -10.59 5.92 6.34
CA ASP A 85 -11.56 4.85 6.58
C ASP A 85 -11.14 3.54 5.90
N VAL A 86 -10.59 3.61 4.69
CA VAL A 86 -10.01 2.44 4.00
C VAL A 86 -8.81 1.91 4.77
N ILE A 87 -7.90 2.78 5.22
CA ILE A 87 -6.72 2.41 6.02
C ILE A 87 -7.13 1.68 7.29
N LYS A 88 -8.06 2.23 8.06
CA LYS A 88 -8.59 1.62 9.29
C LYS A 88 -9.28 0.28 9.00
N THR A 89 -10.03 0.19 7.90
CA THR A 89 -10.71 -1.04 7.48
C THR A 89 -9.72 -2.14 7.12
N VAL A 90 -8.70 -1.83 6.32
CA VAL A 90 -7.63 -2.77 5.97
C VAL A 90 -6.87 -3.20 7.22
N SER A 91 -6.46 -2.27 8.09
CA SER A 91 -5.77 -2.61 9.35
C SER A 91 -6.59 -3.55 10.22
N ARG A 92 -7.90 -3.29 10.36
CA ARG A 92 -8.81 -4.17 11.13
C ARG A 92 -8.95 -5.54 10.48
N ALA A 93 -9.11 -5.61 9.15
CA ALA A 93 -9.24 -6.87 8.44
C ALA A 93 -8.00 -7.76 8.58
N LEU A 94 -6.82 -7.16 8.70
CA LEU A 94 -5.55 -7.85 8.84
C LEU A 94 -5.17 -8.18 10.30
N THR A 95 -6.04 -7.93 11.29
CA THR A 95 -5.69 -8.09 12.72
C THR A 95 -5.12 -9.48 13.06
N HIS A 96 -5.57 -10.52 12.41
CA HIS A 96 -5.13 -11.90 12.66
C HIS A 96 -4.05 -12.39 11.69
N TYR A 97 -3.68 -11.60 10.69
CA TYR A 97 -2.60 -11.97 9.78
C TYR A 97 -1.24 -11.79 10.46
N GLN A 98 -0.42 -12.84 10.46
CA GLN A 98 0.89 -12.88 11.15
C GLN A 98 2.08 -12.86 10.16
N GLY A 99 1.82 -12.93 8.87
CA GLY A 99 2.86 -12.88 7.86
C GLY A 99 3.42 -11.47 7.64
N PRO A 100 4.49 -11.34 6.85
CA PRO A 100 5.10 -10.05 6.56
C PRO A 100 4.17 -9.15 5.74
N ILE A 101 4.15 -7.87 6.11
CA ILE A 101 3.43 -6.79 5.40
C ILE A 101 4.46 -5.83 4.83
N ILE A 102 4.40 -5.61 3.53
CA ILE A 102 5.20 -4.62 2.81
C ILE A 102 4.29 -3.43 2.53
N LEU A 103 4.57 -2.29 3.16
CA LEU A 103 3.79 -1.07 3.02
C LEU A 103 4.51 -0.10 2.09
N ASP A 104 3.86 0.19 0.97
CA ASP A 104 4.22 1.26 0.04
C ASP A 104 3.29 2.46 0.33
N PRO A 105 3.78 3.50 1.05
CA PRO A 105 2.93 4.55 1.59
C PRO A 105 2.61 5.60 0.52
N VAL A 106 1.93 5.20 -0.55
CA VAL A 106 1.61 6.05 -1.71
C VAL A 106 0.77 7.24 -1.27
N MET A 107 1.35 8.45 -1.30
CA MET A 107 0.70 9.69 -0.89
C MET A 107 0.40 10.62 -2.07
N VAL A 108 1.19 10.55 -3.13
CA VAL A 108 1.09 11.42 -4.30
C VAL A 108 1.18 10.58 -5.56
N ALA A 109 0.28 10.82 -6.52
CA ALA A 109 0.36 10.20 -7.84
C ALA A 109 1.59 10.71 -8.61
N LYS A 110 2.05 9.97 -9.62
CA LYS A 110 3.12 10.45 -10.53
C LYS A 110 2.76 11.75 -11.24
N SER A 111 1.48 12.04 -11.42
CA SER A 111 0.95 13.30 -11.95
C SER A 111 1.13 14.49 -10.99
N GLY A 112 1.49 14.26 -9.73
CA GLY A 112 1.58 15.27 -8.68
C GLY A 112 0.30 15.47 -7.87
N ASP A 113 -0.77 14.74 -8.19
CA ASP A 113 -2.03 14.81 -7.46
C ASP A 113 -1.88 14.15 -6.07
N ARG A 114 -2.30 14.86 -5.03
CA ARG A 114 -2.31 14.34 -3.66
C ARG A 114 -3.39 13.26 -3.54
N LEU A 115 -2.99 12.05 -3.14
CA LEU A 115 -3.86 10.89 -3.01
C LEU A 115 -4.31 10.64 -1.57
N LEU A 116 -3.62 11.22 -0.59
CA LEU A 116 -3.98 11.15 0.83
C LEU A 116 -4.16 12.56 1.39
N ASP A 117 -5.16 12.74 2.22
CA ASP A 117 -5.33 13.90 3.09
C ASP A 117 -4.59 13.71 4.43
N ASN A 118 -4.61 14.74 5.29
CA ASN A 118 -3.90 14.69 6.58
C ASN A 118 -4.44 13.60 7.50
N ASP A 119 -5.74 13.32 7.48
CA ASP A 119 -6.36 12.31 8.32
C ASP A 119 -5.96 10.90 7.86
N ALA A 120 -5.83 10.70 6.55
CA ALA A 120 -5.34 9.45 5.98
C ALA A 120 -3.85 9.23 6.27
N GLU A 121 -3.02 10.28 6.20
CA GLU A 121 -1.61 10.20 6.61
C GLU A 121 -1.46 9.79 8.08
N GLN A 122 -2.24 10.41 8.97
CA GLN A 122 -2.23 10.06 10.39
C GLN A 122 -2.70 8.62 10.63
N ALA A 123 -3.78 8.21 9.98
CA ALA A 123 -4.26 6.83 10.06
C ALA A 123 -3.22 5.81 9.56
N LEU A 124 -2.47 6.14 8.50
CA LEU A 124 -1.41 5.29 7.97
C LEU A 124 -0.31 5.08 9.01
N ILE A 125 0.17 6.18 9.63
CA ILE A 125 1.21 6.16 10.68
C ILE A 125 0.75 5.37 11.91
N GLU A 126 -0.50 5.52 12.33
CA GLU A 126 -1.01 4.88 13.54
C GLU A 126 -1.40 3.41 13.35
N CYS A 127 -1.95 3.06 12.16
CA CYS A 127 -2.59 1.77 11.98
C CYS A 127 -1.76 0.75 11.17
N LEU A 128 -0.94 1.21 10.21
CA LEU A 128 -0.26 0.31 9.27
C LEU A 128 1.27 0.34 9.39
N VAL A 129 1.87 1.51 9.59
CA VAL A 129 3.33 1.61 9.76
C VAL A 129 3.84 0.69 10.88
N PRO A 130 3.25 0.65 12.09
CA PRO A 130 3.74 -0.21 13.18
C PRO A 130 3.60 -1.72 12.90
N ARG A 131 2.85 -2.08 11.87
CA ARG A 131 2.60 -3.47 11.48
C ARG A 131 3.37 -3.89 10.24
N SER A 132 4.03 -2.94 9.57
CA SER A 132 4.81 -3.23 8.39
C SER A 132 6.15 -3.86 8.73
N SER A 133 6.50 -4.93 8.02
CA SER A 133 7.82 -5.55 8.11
C SER A 133 8.83 -4.84 7.22
N ILE A 134 8.33 -4.18 6.16
CA ILE A 134 9.11 -3.37 5.23
C ILE A 134 8.28 -2.16 4.85
N LEU A 135 8.90 -0.98 4.90
CA LEU A 135 8.32 0.27 4.44
C LEU A 135 9.14 0.80 3.25
N THR A 136 8.48 1.18 2.15
CA THR A 136 9.15 1.59 0.91
C THR A 136 8.81 3.02 0.47
N PRO A 137 8.96 4.04 1.33
CA PRO A 137 8.66 5.41 0.96
C PRO A 137 9.68 5.95 -0.04
N ASN A 138 9.22 6.75 -0.99
CA ASN A 138 10.09 7.66 -1.74
C ASN A 138 10.53 8.85 -0.87
N LEU A 139 11.40 9.74 -1.38
CA LEU A 139 11.93 10.85 -0.59
C LEU A 139 10.85 11.82 -0.07
N PRO A 140 9.88 12.28 -0.88
CA PRO A 140 8.77 13.09 -0.38
C PRO A 140 7.90 12.38 0.66
N GLU A 141 7.60 11.10 0.48
CA GLU A 141 6.82 10.29 1.41
C GLU A 141 7.55 10.09 2.74
N ALA A 142 8.85 9.79 2.70
CA ALA A 142 9.66 9.67 3.90
C ALA A 142 9.67 10.98 4.70
N ALA A 143 9.87 12.12 4.03
CA ALA A 143 9.85 13.44 4.65
C ALA A 143 8.50 13.76 5.30
N CYS A 144 7.39 13.44 4.61
CA CYS A 144 6.04 13.62 5.11
C CYS A 144 5.80 12.77 6.37
N LEU A 145 6.13 11.47 6.33
CA LEU A 145 5.95 10.55 7.45
C LEU A 145 6.72 10.96 8.71
N VAL A 146 7.95 11.49 8.55
CA VAL A 146 8.76 11.95 9.70
C VAL A 146 8.56 13.42 10.03
N LYS A 147 7.69 14.14 9.30
CA LYS A 147 7.40 15.58 9.45
C LYS A 147 8.67 16.44 9.37
N ALA A 148 9.50 16.20 8.36
CA ALA A 148 10.76 16.88 8.10
C ALA A 148 10.84 17.35 6.64
N ASP A 149 11.86 18.14 6.32
CA ASP A 149 12.18 18.50 4.94
C ASP A 149 12.65 17.26 4.16
N GLN A 150 12.44 17.28 2.83
CA GLN A 150 12.91 16.20 1.97
C GLN A 150 14.43 16.06 2.03
N ALA A 151 14.90 14.82 2.17
CA ALA A 151 16.32 14.53 2.21
C ALA A 151 17.00 14.85 0.87
N GLU A 152 18.10 15.60 0.91
CA GLU A 152 18.92 15.93 -0.25
C GLU A 152 20.23 15.14 -0.27
N THR A 153 20.62 14.55 0.85
CA THR A 153 21.86 13.77 1.00
C THR A 153 21.59 12.35 1.50
N SER A 154 22.52 11.44 1.22
CA SER A 154 22.45 10.05 1.73
C SER A 154 22.41 9.99 3.25
N ASP A 155 23.03 10.92 3.96
CA ASP A 155 23.01 10.93 5.42
C ASP A 155 21.64 11.37 5.95
N GLN A 156 21.00 12.36 5.34
CA GLN A 156 19.63 12.74 5.66
C GLN A 156 18.65 11.61 5.36
N MET A 157 18.80 10.88 4.23
CA MET A 157 18.00 9.68 3.92
C MET A 157 18.13 8.63 5.02
N ARG A 158 19.36 8.34 5.48
CA ARG A 158 19.59 7.41 6.58
C ARG A 158 18.97 7.86 7.90
N GLN A 159 19.00 9.17 8.17
CA GLN A 159 18.37 9.73 9.37
C GLN A 159 16.84 9.57 9.31
N GLN A 160 16.22 9.89 8.18
CA GLN A 160 14.78 9.68 7.99
C GLN A 160 14.39 8.20 8.08
N ALA A 161 15.16 7.30 7.46
CA ALA A 161 14.92 5.87 7.58
C ALA A 161 14.99 5.39 9.03
N LYS A 162 15.99 5.85 9.81
CA LYS A 162 16.06 5.53 11.25
C LYS A 162 14.89 6.10 12.05
N ALA A 163 14.41 7.30 11.70
CA ALA A 163 13.25 7.89 12.34
C ALA A 163 11.98 7.05 12.07
N LEU A 164 11.81 6.55 10.84
CA LEU A 164 10.70 5.67 10.47
C LEU A 164 10.70 4.35 11.24
N MET A 165 11.88 3.77 11.51
CA MET A 165 12.00 2.56 12.34
C MET A 165 11.46 2.77 13.78
N ASN A 166 11.47 4.00 14.31
CA ASN A 166 10.90 4.29 15.63
C ASN A 166 9.37 4.20 15.67
N TYR A 167 8.70 4.20 14.51
CA TYR A 167 7.25 3.95 14.42
C TYR A 167 6.90 2.45 14.40
N GLY A 168 7.90 1.56 14.43
CA GLY A 168 7.71 0.11 14.52
C GLY A 168 7.89 -0.64 13.19
N ALA A 169 8.32 0.05 12.13
CA ALA A 169 8.59 -0.56 10.82
C ALA A 169 9.96 -1.25 10.77
#